data_d383b469b50b8e5fc8532f0428761211
#
_entry.id   d383b469b50b8e5fc8532f0428761211
#
_cell.length_a   1.000
_cell.length_b   1.000
_cell.length_c   1.000
_cell.angle_alpha   90.00
_cell.angle_beta   90.00
_cell.angle_gamma   90.00
#
_symmetry.space_group_name_H-M   'P 1'
#
loop_
_entity.id
_entity.type
_entity.pdbx_description
1 polymer ?
#
loop_
_entity_poly.entity_id
_entity_poly.type
_entity_poly.pdbx_seq_one_letter_code
_entity_poly.pdbx_strand_id
1 'polypeptide(L)'
;MLARFNIYNLLSVIAVLNENGYDIDTILPYLENVELTPGRCQMIKAGQDFNVVVDFAFTPNSFDKVFSFAESITAKNGKIIAVFGAAGDRDHKRRPGTSVIADERADAVILSYDDPSSEDMLGILEEMATYFKRLKPQIILDRIQAIDAAVDMADKGDTILLLGKGSDRFFLEKEGRVPYISDEVAAKNAIARKLAEKC
;
A
#
# COMPACT_ATOMS: atom_id res chain seq x y z
N MET A 1 -6.95 11.11 -9.46
CA MET A 1 -6.17 12.20 -8.81
C MET A 1 -4.79 11.67 -8.50
N LEU A 2 -3.75 12.42 -8.84
CA LEU A 2 -2.38 12.02 -8.52
C LEU A 2 -2.04 12.40 -7.08
N ALA A 3 -1.43 11.50 -6.32
CA ALA A 3 -0.86 11.85 -5.02
C ALA A 3 0.18 12.98 -5.20
N ARG A 4 0.23 13.92 -4.24
CA ARG A 4 1.09 15.12 -4.34
C ARG A 4 2.56 14.79 -4.65
N PHE A 5 3.09 13.71 -4.10
CA PHE A 5 4.46 13.29 -4.37
C PHE A 5 4.69 12.81 -5.82
N ASN A 6 3.64 12.34 -6.54
CA ASN A 6 3.76 12.00 -7.95
C ASN A 6 3.94 13.24 -8.83
N ILE A 7 3.46 14.41 -8.39
CA ILE A 7 3.75 15.68 -9.07
C ILE A 7 5.25 15.98 -9.01
N TYR A 8 5.89 15.76 -7.85
CA TYR A 8 7.35 15.94 -7.74
C TYR A 8 8.13 14.93 -8.59
N ASN A 9 7.64 13.68 -8.68
CA ASN A 9 8.23 12.67 -9.57
C ASN A 9 8.15 13.12 -11.04
N LEU A 10 7.00 13.64 -11.48
CA LEU A 10 6.83 14.18 -12.83
C LEU A 10 7.71 15.40 -13.08
N LEU A 11 7.80 16.33 -12.14
CA LEU A 11 8.69 17.50 -12.25
C LEU A 11 10.16 17.06 -12.41
N SER A 12 10.58 16.02 -11.70
CA SER A 12 11.93 15.47 -11.83
C SER A 12 12.17 14.87 -13.22
N VAL A 13 11.19 14.17 -13.78
CA VAL A 13 11.26 13.64 -15.16
C VAL A 13 11.33 14.79 -16.18
N ILE A 14 10.49 15.81 -16.03
CA ILE A 14 10.49 16.99 -16.91
C ILE A 14 11.86 17.68 -16.86
N ALA A 15 12.42 17.88 -15.67
CA ALA A 15 13.73 18.51 -15.51
C ALA A 15 14.82 17.71 -16.23
N VAL A 16 14.84 16.37 -16.07
CA VAL A 16 15.83 15.51 -16.76
C VAL A 16 15.65 15.57 -18.28
N LEU A 17 14.41 15.52 -18.77
CA LEU A 17 14.16 15.61 -20.22
C LEU A 17 14.61 16.97 -20.79
N ASN A 18 14.28 18.05 -20.08
CA ASN A 18 14.68 19.41 -20.50
C ASN A 18 16.21 19.57 -20.54
N GLU A 19 16.95 19.07 -19.56
CA GLU A 19 18.41 19.05 -19.55
C GLU A 19 19.02 18.21 -20.68
N ASN A 20 18.27 17.22 -21.19
CA ASN A 20 18.66 16.41 -22.37
C ASN A 20 18.18 17.01 -23.71
N GLY A 21 17.70 18.25 -23.72
CA GLY A 21 17.38 19.00 -24.93
C GLY A 21 15.95 18.86 -25.44
N TYR A 22 15.04 18.28 -24.67
CA TYR A 22 13.61 18.26 -24.98
C TYR A 22 12.95 19.52 -24.44
N ASP A 23 12.31 20.30 -25.32
CA ASP A 23 11.59 21.50 -24.92
C ASP A 23 10.38 21.17 -24.07
N ILE A 24 10.08 22.02 -23.07
CA ILE A 24 8.94 21.83 -22.16
C ILE A 24 7.63 21.75 -22.96
N ASP A 25 7.43 22.59 -23.96
CA ASP A 25 6.25 22.58 -24.82
C ASP A 25 6.08 21.27 -25.59
N THR A 26 7.17 20.56 -25.86
CA THR A 26 7.14 19.21 -26.45
C THR A 26 6.75 18.15 -25.43
N ILE A 27 7.10 18.31 -24.15
CA ILE A 27 6.86 17.33 -23.08
C ILE A 27 5.41 17.42 -22.57
N LEU A 28 4.88 18.64 -22.41
CA LEU A 28 3.58 18.89 -21.78
C LEU A 28 2.41 18.04 -22.33
N PRO A 29 2.23 17.88 -23.66
CA PRO A 29 1.13 17.09 -24.21
C PRO A 29 1.13 15.63 -23.77
N TYR A 30 2.29 15.04 -23.46
CA TYR A 30 2.42 13.66 -23.01
C TYR A 30 2.03 13.49 -21.54
N LEU A 31 2.01 14.57 -20.74
CA LEU A 31 1.67 14.49 -19.31
C LEU A 31 0.19 14.22 -19.07
N GLU A 32 -0.69 14.53 -20.02
CA GLU A 32 -2.12 14.27 -19.91
C GLU A 32 -2.43 12.77 -19.86
N ASN A 33 -1.59 11.95 -20.48
CA ASN A 33 -1.76 10.52 -20.62
C ASN A 33 -0.74 9.69 -19.80
N VAL A 34 -0.08 10.32 -18.81
CA VAL A 34 0.86 9.60 -17.95
C VAL A 34 0.12 8.60 -17.07
N GLU A 35 0.37 7.32 -17.31
CA GLU A 35 -0.03 6.26 -16.40
C GLU A 35 0.92 6.18 -15.21
N LEU A 36 0.35 6.00 -14.01
CA LEU A 36 1.16 5.77 -12.82
C LEU A 36 1.83 4.40 -12.90
N THR A 37 3.07 4.34 -12.44
CA THR A 37 3.78 3.08 -12.29
C THR A 37 2.98 2.15 -11.36
N PRO A 38 2.73 0.88 -11.76
CA PRO A 38 2.07 -0.09 -10.89
C PRO A 38 2.72 -0.16 -9.51
N GLY A 39 1.90 -0.25 -8.45
CA GLY A 39 2.38 -0.29 -7.07
C GLY A 39 2.86 1.06 -6.51
N ARG A 40 2.56 2.19 -7.17
CA ARG A 40 2.88 3.55 -6.70
C ARG A 40 1.61 4.37 -6.56
N CYS A 41 1.00 4.37 -5.38
CA CYS A 41 -0.37 4.90 -5.13
C CYS A 41 -1.38 4.44 -6.20
N GLN A 42 -1.27 3.18 -6.58
CA GLN A 42 -2.13 2.59 -7.59
C GLN A 42 -3.53 2.40 -7.03
N MET A 43 -4.51 3.09 -7.63
CA MET A 43 -5.92 2.92 -7.29
C MET A 43 -6.48 1.67 -7.96
N ILE A 44 -6.99 0.74 -7.20
CA ILE A 44 -7.66 -0.46 -7.70
C ILE A 44 -9.14 -0.17 -7.89
N LYS A 45 -9.62 -0.32 -9.12
CA LYS A 45 -11.04 -0.14 -9.49
C LYS A 45 -11.58 -1.46 -10.01
N ALA A 46 -12.58 -2.01 -9.32
CA ALA A 46 -13.25 -3.27 -9.67
C ALA A 46 -14.78 -3.21 -9.39
N GLY A 47 -15.38 -2.00 -9.41
CA GLY A 47 -16.81 -1.81 -9.23
C GLY A 47 -17.27 -1.52 -7.79
N GLN A 48 -16.35 -1.51 -6.83
CA GLN A 48 -16.63 -1.22 -5.42
C GLN A 48 -16.88 0.29 -5.18
N ASP A 49 -17.51 0.60 -4.04
CA ASP A 49 -17.84 1.96 -3.58
C ASP A 49 -16.92 2.47 -2.44
N PHE A 50 -15.77 1.82 -2.24
CA PHE A 50 -14.68 2.20 -1.36
C PHE A 50 -13.35 2.27 -2.14
N ASN A 51 -12.34 2.91 -1.58
CA ASN A 51 -11.03 3.04 -2.21
C ASN A 51 -10.11 1.87 -1.82
N VAL A 52 -9.31 1.41 -2.77
CA VAL A 52 -8.18 0.49 -2.51
C VAL A 52 -6.94 1.06 -3.18
N VAL A 53 -5.89 1.25 -2.39
CA VAL A 53 -4.61 1.82 -2.81
C VAL A 53 -3.51 0.81 -2.58
N VAL A 54 -2.75 0.49 -3.63
CA VAL A 54 -1.55 -0.37 -3.55
C VAL A 54 -0.31 0.49 -3.67
N ASP A 55 0.62 0.38 -2.70
CA ASP A 55 1.87 1.16 -2.71
C ASP A 55 3.05 0.38 -2.13
N PHE A 56 4.25 0.66 -2.65
CA PHE A 56 5.52 0.12 -2.14
C PHE A 56 5.98 0.76 -0.82
N ALA A 57 5.22 1.64 -0.19
CA ALA A 57 5.63 2.32 1.04
C ALA A 57 6.09 1.33 2.11
N PHE A 58 7.31 1.51 2.61
CA PHE A 58 7.96 0.67 3.63
C PHE A 58 8.86 1.47 4.59
N THR A 59 8.85 2.79 4.51
CA THR A 59 9.57 3.68 5.42
C THR A 59 8.59 4.61 6.14
N PRO A 60 8.92 5.14 7.33
CA PRO A 60 8.05 6.08 8.04
C PRO A 60 7.64 7.28 7.17
N ASN A 61 8.58 7.87 6.42
CA ASN A 61 8.28 9.00 5.53
C ASN A 61 7.32 8.61 4.39
N SER A 62 7.48 7.41 3.80
CA SER A 62 6.55 6.95 2.75
C SER A 62 5.16 6.63 3.33
N PHE A 63 5.08 6.08 4.54
CA PHE A 63 3.82 5.87 5.25
C PHE A 63 3.10 7.20 5.48
N ASP A 64 3.78 8.21 6.03
CA ASP A 64 3.20 9.55 6.22
C ASP A 64 2.59 10.11 4.93
N LYS A 65 3.29 9.99 3.79
CA LYS A 65 2.82 10.46 2.49
C LYS A 65 1.59 9.69 1.99
N VAL A 66 1.59 8.36 2.11
CA VAL A 66 0.47 7.53 1.65
C VAL A 66 -0.74 7.71 2.54
N PHE A 67 -0.58 7.82 3.87
CA PHE A 67 -1.67 8.15 4.78
C PHE A 67 -2.25 9.53 4.50
N SER A 68 -1.42 10.56 4.23
CA SER A 68 -1.91 11.88 3.82
C SER A 68 -2.71 11.84 2.51
N PHE A 69 -2.32 10.99 1.58
CA PHE A 69 -3.10 10.75 0.37
C PHE A 69 -4.42 10.05 0.70
N ALA A 70 -4.40 8.99 1.50
CA ALA A 70 -5.61 8.26 1.91
C ALA A 70 -6.63 9.19 2.59
N GLU A 71 -6.19 10.00 3.54
CA GLU A 71 -7.04 11.00 4.21
C GLU A 71 -7.72 11.97 3.22
N SER A 72 -7.01 12.33 2.15
CA SER A 72 -7.55 13.25 1.12
C SER A 72 -8.63 12.64 0.23
N ILE A 73 -8.72 11.31 0.17
CA ILE A 73 -9.67 10.58 -0.69
C ILE A 73 -10.74 9.81 0.10
N THR A 74 -10.52 9.59 1.38
CA THR A 74 -11.48 8.93 2.28
C THR A 74 -12.67 9.85 2.52
N ALA A 75 -13.89 9.30 2.51
CA ALA A 75 -15.08 10.07 2.81
C ALA A 75 -15.02 10.64 4.25
N LYS A 76 -15.76 11.74 4.52
CA LYS A 76 -15.72 12.44 5.83
C LYS A 76 -15.92 11.53 7.05
N ASN A 77 -16.71 10.47 6.90
CA ASN A 77 -16.98 9.48 7.96
C ASN A 77 -16.42 8.09 7.59
N GLY A 78 -15.59 8.01 6.56
CA GLY A 78 -14.97 6.77 6.14
C GLY A 78 -13.76 6.43 7.01
N LYS A 79 -13.39 5.16 7.02
CA LYS A 79 -12.26 4.61 7.78
C LYS A 79 -11.08 4.38 6.87
N ILE A 80 -9.89 4.40 7.44
CA ILE A 80 -8.65 3.96 6.79
C ILE A 80 -8.25 2.61 7.39
N ILE A 81 -8.20 1.57 6.55
CA ILE A 81 -7.80 0.21 6.90
C ILE A 81 -6.44 -0.05 6.26
N ALA A 82 -5.41 -0.38 7.05
CA ALA A 82 -4.07 -0.62 6.53
C ALA A 82 -3.67 -2.09 6.64
N VAL A 83 -3.15 -2.67 5.55
CA VAL A 83 -2.57 -4.01 5.49
C VAL A 83 -1.09 -3.88 5.13
N PHE A 84 -0.20 -4.33 6.00
CA PHE A 84 1.25 -4.26 5.75
C PHE A 84 2.03 -5.23 6.65
N GLY A 85 3.29 -5.44 6.30
CA GLY A 85 4.27 -6.13 7.09
C GLY A 85 5.58 -5.36 7.10
N ALA A 86 6.67 -6.05 7.39
CA ALA A 86 8.01 -5.51 7.23
C ALA A 86 8.97 -6.58 6.72
N ALA A 87 9.91 -6.16 5.89
CA ALA A 87 10.95 -7.06 5.39
C ALA A 87 11.94 -7.41 6.51
N GLY A 88 12.35 -8.69 6.51
CA GLY A 88 13.46 -9.18 7.32
C GLY A 88 14.83 -8.81 6.72
N ASP A 89 15.88 -8.97 7.50
CA ASP A 89 17.27 -8.65 7.14
C ASP A 89 17.45 -7.22 6.60
N ARG A 90 16.59 -6.30 7.03
CA ARG A 90 16.59 -4.89 6.66
C ARG A 90 16.73 -4.01 7.90
N ASP A 91 16.67 -2.69 7.72
CA ASP A 91 16.73 -1.73 8.81
C ASP A 91 15.55 -1.88 9.78
N HIS A 92 15.78 -2.55 10.92
CA HIS A 92 14.79 -2.79 11.97
C HIS A 92 14.16 -1.48 12.53
N LYS A 93 14.85 -0.35 12.41
CA LYS A 93 14.30 0.96 12.85
C LYS A 93 13.07 1.39 12.05
N ARG A 94 12.79 0.76 10.93
CA ARG A 94 11.58 1.02 10.13
C ARG A 94 10.34 0.45 10.80
N ARG A 95 10.45 -0.71 11.46
CA ARG A 95 9.31 -1.42 12.09
C ARG A 95 8.56 -0.56 13.11
N PRO A 96 9.21 0.04 14.13
CA PRO A 96 8.52 0.94 15.05
C PRO A 96 7.95 2.18 14.35
N GLY A 97 8.69 2.79 13.41
CA GLY A 97 8.26 4.02 12.75
C GLY A 97 7.01 3.84 11.89
N THR A 98 6.92 2.75 11.10
CA THR A 98 5.73 2.45 10.29
C THR A 98 4.55 2.04 11.16
N SER A 99 4.79 1.25 12.22
CA SER A 99 3.74 0.82 13.17
C SER A 99 3.13 2.01 13.92
N VAL A 100 3.96 2.95 14.40
CA VAL A 100 3.46 4.15 15.12
C VAL A 100 2.61 5.04 14.21
N ILE A 101 3.05 5.28 12.96
CA ILE A 101 2.26 6.08 12.01
C ILE A 101 0.92 5.39 11.71
N ALA A 102 0.93 4.08 11.51
CA ALA A 102 -0.31 3.32 11.28
C ALA A 102 -1.21 3.33 12.52
N ASP A 103 -0.65 3.20 13.74
CA ASP A 103 -1.41 3.32 14.99
C ASP A 103 -2.10 4.68 15.12
N GLU A 104 -1.41 5.77 14.77
CA GLU A 104 -1.93 7.13 14.89
C GLU A 104 -3.01 7.46 13.84
N ARG A 105 -2.89 6.94 12.61
CA ARG A 105 -3.63 7.43 11.44
C ARG A 105 -4.62 6.43 10.82
N ALA A 106 -4.51 5.13 11.08
CA ALA A 106 -5.48 4.14 10.62
C ALA A 106 -6.63 3.98 11.62
N ASP A 107 -7.78 3.49 11.16
CA ASP A 107 -8.89 3.05 11.99
C ASP A 107 -8.83 1.56 12.29
N ALA A 108 -8.21 0.78 11.39
CA ALA A 108 -7.93 -0.63 11.58
C ALA A 108 -6.60 -1.01 10.90
N VAL A 109 -5.90 -1.98 11.49
CA VAL A 109 -4.63 -2.49 10.96
C VAL A 109 -4.64 -4.01 10.95
N ILE A 110 -4.19 -4.57 9.82
CA ILE A 110 -3.89 -5.98 9.67
C ILE A 110 -2.39 -6.09 9.34
N LEU A 111 -1.64 -6.68 10.24
CA LEU A 111 -0.23 -7.03 10.00
C LEU A 111 -0.16 -8.37 9.26
N SER A 112 0.60 -8.42 8.16
CA SER A 112 0.61 -9.57 7.28
C SER A 112 1.94 -9.80 6.60
N TYR A 113 2.03 -10.92 5.89
CA TYR A 113 3.25 -11.38 5.20
C TYR A 113 3.83 -10.32 4.28
N ASP A 114 5.15 -10.21 4.33
CA ASP A 114 5.98 -9.41 3.44
C ASP A 114 7.21 -10.25 3.03
N ASP A 115 8.40 -9.70 2.98
CA ASP A 115 9.65 -10.36 2.61
C ASP A 115 10.48 -10.74 3.86
N PRO A 116 10.24 -11.88 4.52
CA PRO A 116 10.95 -12.22 5.76
C PRO A 116 12.44 -12.45 5.57
N SER A 117 12.88 -12.74 4.35
CA SER A 117 14.27 -13.14 4.08
C SER A 117 14.69 -14.31 4.98
N SER A 118 15.64 -14.14 5.92
CA SER A 118 16.06 -15.19 6.85
C SER A 118 15.35 -15.15 8.22
N GLU A 119 14.54 -14.10 8.49
CA GLU A 119 13.85 -13.95 9.77
C GLU A 119 12.50 -14.70 9.80
N ASP A 120 12.01 -15.00 10.99
CA ASP A 120 10.66 -15.52 11.17
C ASP A 120 9.61 -14.43 10.99
N MET A 121 8.72 -14.60 10.01
CA MET A 121 7.71 -13.60 9.70
C MET A 121 6.76 -13.34 10.87
N LEU A 122 6.34 -14.38 11.59
CA LEU A 122 5.46 -14.21 12.73
C LEU A 122 6.13 -13.37 13.83
N GLY A 123 7.41 -13.65 14.12
CA GLY A 123 8.19 -12.86 15.08
C GLY A 123 8.31 -11.39 14.67
N ILE A 124 8.47 -11.09 13.36
CA ILE A 124 8.46 -9.71 12.86
C ILE A 124 7.11 -9.03 13.14
N LEU A 125 6.00 -9.70 12.85
CA LEU A 125 4.67 -9.12 13.03
C LEU A 125 4.31 -8.95 14.51
N GLU A 126 4.70 -9.89 15.37
CA GLU A 126 4.55 -9.79 16.82
C GLU A 126 5.37 -8.62 17.39
N GLU A 127 6.63 -8.47 16.95
CA GLU A 127 7.43 -7.28 17.29
C GLU A 127 6.70 -6.00 16.89
N MET A 128 6.24 -5.90 15.62
CA MET A 128 5.53 -4.73 15.13
C MET A 128 4.29 -4.43 15.95
N ALA A 129 3.52 -5.45 16.35
CA ALA A 129 2.33 -5.29 17.16
C ALA A 129 2.61 -4.64 18.53
N THR A 130 3.82 -4.79 19.09
CA THR A 130 4.18 -4.18 20.37
C THR A 130 4.27 -2.65 20.33
N TYR A 131 4.42 -2.06 19.13
CA TYR A 131 4.53 -0.61 18.97
C TYR A 131 3.16 0.10 18.90
N PHE A 132 2.06 -0.66 18.80
CA PHE A 132 0.71 -0.12 18.79
C PHE A 132 0.24 0.20 20.23
N LYS A 133 -0.34 1.38 20.41
CA LYS A 133 -0.85 1.87 21.71
C LYS A 133 -2.34 2.17 21.67
N ARG A 134 -2.84 2.65 20.53
CA ARG A 134 -4.24 3.02 20.31
C ARG A 134 -5.05 1.86 19.71
N LEU A 135 -4.49 1.22 18.71
CA LEU A 135 -5.13 0.09 18.04
C LEU A 135 -4.60 -1.24 18.56
N LYS A 136 -5.41 -2.29 18.39
CA LYS A 136 -4.96 -3.66 18.50
C LYS A 136 -4.92 -4.25 17.09
N PRO A 137 -3.76 -4.33 16.43
CA PRO A 137 -3.67 -4.85 15.08
C PRO A 137 -4.05 -6.33 15.06
N GLN A 138 -4.71 -6.77 13.98
CA GLN A 138 -4.88 -8.19 13.70
C GLN A 138 -3.59 -8.71 13.04
N ILE A 139 -3.19 -9.94 13.34
CA ILE A 139 -2.10 -10.63 12.64
C ILE A 139 -2.73 -11.72 11.80
N ILE A 140 -2.60 -11.62 10.47
CA ILE A 140 -3.05 -12.63 9.51
C ILE A 140 -1.86 -12.92 8.59
N LEU A 141 -1.19 -14.05 8.80
CA LEU A 141 0.02 -14.41 8.06
C LEU A 141 -0.22 -14.50 6.56
N ASP A 142 -1.27 -15.16 6.13
CA ASP A 142 -1.61 -15.24 4.71
C ASP A 142 -2.05 -13.86 4.19
N ARG A 143 -1.24 -13.28 3.29
CA ARG A 143 -1.48 -11.94 2.77
C ARG A 143 -2.74 -11.85 1.92
N ILE A 144 -3.13 -12.93 1.24
CA ILE A 144 -4.38 -12.96 0.48
C ILE A 144 -5.57 -12.90 1.46
N GLN A 145 -5.54 -13.71 2.52
CA GLN A 145 -6.57 -13.68 3.56
C GLN A 145 -6.60 -12.35 4.31
N ALA A 146 -5.46 -11.70 4.52
CA ALA A 146 -5.39 -10.37 5.11
C ALA A 146 -6.06 -9.30 4.22
N ILE A 147 -5.86 -9.37 2.92
CA ILE A 147 -6.51 -8.50 1.94
C ILE A 147 -8.02 -8.80 1.87
N ASP A 148 -8.41 -10.07 1.87
CA ASP A 148 -9.81 -10.48 1.96
C ASP A 148 -10.50 -9.89 3.20
N ALA A 149 -9.87 -10.03 4.38
CA ALA A 149 -10.39 -9.49 5.63
C ALA A 149 -10.51 -7.96 5.58
N ALA A 150 -9.52 -7.24 5.03
CA ALA A 150 -9.59 -5.80 4.88
C ALA A 150 -10.72 -5.37 3.94
N VAL A 151 -10.94 -6.09 2.84
CA VAL A 151 -12.05 -5.84 1.91
C VAL A 151 -13.39 -6.12 2.57
N ASP A 152 -13.51 -7.17 3.38
CA ASP A 152 -14.75 -7.50 4.10
C ASP A 152 -15.11 -6.43 5.15
N MET A 153 -14.11 -5.84 5.81
CA MET A 153 -14.27 -4.76 6.79
C MET A 153 -14.70 -3.43 6.16
N ALA A 154 -14.39 -3.19 4.88
CA ALA A 154 -14.57 -1.88 4.25
C ALA A 154 -16.03 -1.63 3.89
N ASP A 155 -16.51 -0.43 4.24
CA ASP A 155 -17.81 0.10 3.87
C ASP A 155 -17.65 1.21 2.81
N LYS A 156 -18.78 1.68 2.29
CA LYS A 156 -18.81 2.77 1.30
C LYS A 156 -18.07 4.00 1.80
N GLY A 157 -17.12 4.46 1.00
CA GLY A 157 -16.32 5.67 1.28
C GLY A 157 -15.08 5.42 2.12
N ASP A 158 -14.84 4.19 2.59
CA ASP A 158 -13.61 3.80 3.26
C ASP A 158 -12.40 3.75 2.30
N THR A 159 -11.21 3.68 2.86
CA THR A 159 -9.97 3.51 2.09
C THR A 159 -9.15 2.37 2.67
N ILE A 160 -8.82 1.39 1.84
CA ILE A 160 -7.87 0.32 2.17
C ILE A 160 -6.51 0.68 1.61
N LEU A 161 -5.47 0.59 2.44
CA LEU A 161 -4.07 0.74 2.08
C LEU A 161 -3.38 -0.63 2.10
N LEU A 162 -2.90 -1.10 0.95
CA LEU A 162 -2.07 -2.29 0.83
C LEU A 162 -0.63 -1.84 0.61
N LEU A 163 0.21 -1.97 1.66
CA LEU A 163 1.53 -1.36 1.70
C LEU A 163 2.65 -2.41 1.78
N GLY A 164 3.82 -2.05 1.23
CA GLY A 164 5.04 -2.84 1.24
C GLY A 164 5.31 -3.59 -0.06
N LYS A 165 4.38 -4.40 -0.53
CA LYS A 165 4.57 -5.26 -1.70
C LYS A 165 4.36 -4.56 -3.05
N GLY A 166 3.54 -3.49 -3.09
CA GLY A 166 3.28 -2.79 -4.34
C GLY A 166 2.85 -3.73 -5.48
N SER A 167 3.61 -3.75 -6.57
CA SER A 167 3.34 -4.61 -7.74
C SER A 167 4.16 -5.91 -7.77
N ASP A 168 4.88 -6.25 -6.70
CA ASP A 168 5.68 -7.49 -6.64
C ASP A 168 4.80 -8.73 -6.78
N ARG A 169 5.33 -9.71 -7.50
CA ARG A 169 4.70 -11.02 -7.74
C ARG A 169 5.46 -12.15 -7.07
N PHE A 170 6.18 -11.86 -6.02
CA PHE A 170 6.92 -12.83 -5.22
C PHE A 170 7.10 -12.31 -3.80
N PHE A 171 7.35 -13.21 -2.87
CA PHE A 171 7.94 -12.92 -1.58
C PHE A 171 9.42 -13.33 -1.61
N LEU A 172 10.25 -12.57 -0.89
CA LEU A 172 11.65 -12.92 -0.70
C LEU A 172 11.81 -13.69 0.61
N GLU A 173 12.09 -14.97 0.50
CA GLU A 173 12.34 -15.88 1.60
C GLU A 173 13.82 -16.30 1.65
N LYS A 174 14.21 -17.03 2.69
CA LYS A 174 15.60 -17.48 2.90
C LYS A 174 16.16 -18.26 1.71
N GLU A 175 15.34 -19.09 1.08
CA GLU A 175 15.74 -19.94 -0.04
C GLU A 175 15.52 -19.28 -1.40
N GLY A 176 15.05 -18.04 -1.43
CA GLY A 176 14.84 -17.28 -2.66
C GLY A 176 13.42 -16.73 -2.81
N ARG A 177 13.01 -16.54 -4.08
CA ARG A 177 11.70 -15.95 -4.39
C ARG A 177 10.62 -17.01 -4.42
N VAL A 178 9.55 -16.78 -3.67
CA VAL A 178 8.32 -17.59 -3.67
C VAL A 178 7.23 -16.83 -4.45
N PRO A 179 6.58 -17.46 -5.43
CA PRO A 179 5.55 -16.78 -6.24
C PRO A 179 4.40 -16.22 -5.41
N TYR A 180 3.95 -15.02 -5.78
CA TYR A 180 2.79 -14.32 -5.22
C TYR A 180 1.95 -13.71 -6.35
N ILE A 181 0.63 -13.68 -6.19
CA ILE A 181 -0.26 -13.19 -7.25
C ILE A 181 -0.26 -11.65 -7.40
N SER A 182 0.33 -10.91 -6.50
CA SER A 182 0.33 -9.46 -6.26
C SER A 182 -0.88 -8.94 -5.47
N ASP A 183 -0.65 -7.83 -4.76
CA ASP A 183 -1.71 -7.15 -3.99
C ASP A 183 -2.86 -6.68 -4.90
N GLU A 184 -2.54 -6.26 -6.13
CA GLU A 184 -3.56 -5.84 -7.11
C GLU A 184 -4.52 -6.98 -7.45
N VAL A 185 -3.98 -8.15 -7.77
CA VAL A 185 -4.80 -9.31 -8.16
C VAL A 185 -5.60 -9.82 -6.96
N ALA A 186 -4.96 -9.91 -5.79
CA ALA A 186 -5.63 -10.31 -4.55
C ALA A 186 -6.81 -9.36 -4.22
N ALA A 187 -6.58 -8.05 -4.28
CA ALA A 187 -7.63 -7.05 -4.04
C ALA A 187 -8.78 -7.14 -5.04
N LYS A 188 -8.49 -7.31 -6.34
CA LYS A 188 -9.54 -7.48 -7.36
C LYS A 188 -10.39 -8.73 -7.10
N ASN A 189 -9.76 -9.85 -6.72
CA ASN A 189 -10.47 -11.08 -6.39
C ASN A 189 -11.35 -10.91 -5.14
N ALA A 190 -10.83 -10.30 -4.06
CA ALA A 190 -11.57 -10.02 -2.85
C ALA A 190 -12.78 -9.10 -3.11
N ILE A 191 -12.60 -8.04 -3.89
CA ILE A 191 -13.68 -7.13 -4.27
C ILE A 191 -14.76 -7.87 -5.07
N ALA A 192 -14.36 -8.67 -6.07
CA ALA A 192 -15.30 -9.44 -6.88
C ALA A 192 -16.13 -10.41 -6.02
N ARG A 193 -15.50 -11.11 -5.06
CA ARG A 193 -16.19 -11.96 -4.09
C ARG A 193 -17.20 -11.15 -3.27
N LYS A 194 -16.80 -10.06 -2.64
CA LYS A 194 -17.66 -9.20 -1.81
C LYS A 194 -18.87 -8.65 -2.59
N LEU A 195 -18.68 -8.29 -3.85
CA LEU A 195 -19.78 -7.79 -4.69
C LEU A 195 -20.76 -8.90 -5.07
N ALA A 196 -20.27 -10.11 -5.31
CA ALA A 196 -21.13 -11.28 -5.61
C ALA A 196 -22.01 -11.68 -4.40
N GLU A 197 -21.51 -11.53 -3.17
CA GLU A 197 -22.27 -11.82 -1.94
C GLU A 197 -23.37 -10.81 -1.63
N LYS A 198 -23.32 -9.61 -2.24
CA LYS A 198 -24.33 -8.54 -2.08
C LYS A 198 -25.46 -8.59 -3.11
N CYS A 199 -25.35 -9.45 -4.13
CA CYS A 199 -26.38 -9.66 -5.16
C CYS A 199 -27.30 -10.82 -4.81
#